data_765d4eee0873cbcffc7a16fadb1b8b41
#
_entry.id   765d4eee0873cbcffc7a16fadb1b8b41
#
_cell.length_a   1.000
_cell.length_b   1.000
_cell.length_c   1.000
_cell.angle_alpha   90.00
_cell.angle_beta   90.00
_cell.angle_gamma   90.00
#
_symmetry.space_group_name_H-M   'P 1'
#
loop_
_entity.id
_entity.type
_entity.pdbx_description
1 polymer ?
#
loop_
_entity_poly.entity_id
_entity_poly.type
_entity_poly.pdbx_seq_one_letter_code
_entity_poly.pdbx_strand_id
1 'polypeptide(L)'
;MNELQLKMCDIQGRLFELSGANGYDSVTFIKAFMTGEVAKGLDSKFNRMQWAGEEYLLAEIADNAELSKGGTVYDKEVLYWAGYLYRFWHFATGEDSKDIYRQAPAETMSRNWLIFHTLAPEVAIEDLKEIYRQRNESDKAQKAASKVDKAKKIKDAEDIVQKIDDLLADSNLFRHQADFLYDKISRNMDYAPFIATAKAASRMGGNISFKQLPYQPKRNALIMIRDAIKAFIVAEIAKKEN
;
A
#
# COMPACT_ATOMS: atom_id res chain seq x y z
N MET A 1 -10.83 -29.28 -19.57
CA MET A 1 -9.51 -29.77 -19.14
C MET A 1 -9.40 -31.27 -19.44
N ASN A 2 -8.20 -31.76 -19.73
CA ASN A 2 -7.94 -33.18 -19.91
C ASN A 2 -7.54 -33.86 -18.59
N GLU A 3 -7.46 -35.21 -18.60
CA GLU A 3 -7.15 -36.00 -17.39
C GLU A 3 -5.79 -35.67 -16.76
N LEU A 4 -4.75 -35.41 -17.58
CA LEU A 4 -3.42 -35.03 -17.10
C LEU A 4 -3.47 -33.67 -16.38
N GLN A 5 -4.19 -32.70 -16.90
CA GLN A 5 -4.34 -31.39 -16.28
C GLN A 5 -5.05 -31.48 -14.92
N LEU A 6 -6.11 -32.30 -14.83
CA LEU A 6 -6.80 -32.53 -13.55
C LEU A 6 -5.88 -33.23 -12.53
N LYS A 7 -5.07 -34.18 -12.97
CA LYS A 7 -4.05 -34.81 -12.13
C LYS A 7 -3.00 -33.82 -11.61
N MET A 8 -2.58 -32.87 -12.45
CA MET A 8 -1.66 -31.82 -12.03
C MET A 8 -2.29 -30.84 -11.02
N CYS A 9 -3.57 -30.55 -11.13
CA CYS A 9 -4.30 -29.79 -10.12
C CYS A 9 -4.30 -30.52 -8.77
N ASP A 10 -4.56 -31.82 -8.78
CA ASP A 10 -4.55 -32.67 -7.59
C ASP A 10 -3.15 -32.76 -6.95
N ILE A 11 -2.11 -32.95 -7.75
CA ILE A 11 -0.70 -32.95 -7.28
C ILE A 11 -0.37 -31.62 -6.59
N GLN A 12 -0.72 -30.48 -7.19
CA GLN A 12 -0.45 -29.18 -6.57
C GLN A 12 -1.28 -28.95 -5.30
N GLY A 13 -2.52 -29.46 -5.24
CA GLY A 13 -3.32 -29.45 -4.02
C GLY A 13 -2.65 -30.21 -2.87
N ARG A 14 -2.20 -31.45 -3.15
CA ARG A 14 -1.49 -32.28 -2.18
C ARG A 14 -0.11 -31.72 -1.80
N LEU A 15 0.60 -31.09 -2.73
CA LEU A 15 1.86 -30.41 -2.43
C LEU A 15 1.66 -29.29 -1.40
N PHE A 16 0.60 -28.49 -1.54
CA PHE A 16 0.28 -27.45 -0.58
C PHE A 16 -0.11 -28.05 0.79
N GLU A 17 -0.93 -29.09 0.81
CA GLU A 17 -1.26 -29.83 2.04
C GLU A 17 0.00 -30.38 2.71
N LEU A 18 0.92 -30.98 1.94
CA LEU A 18 2.19 -31.51 2.41
C LEU A 18 3.08 -30.42 3.03
N SER A 19 3.07 -29.21 2.47
CA SER A 19 3.81 -28.09 3.04
C SER A 19 3.34 -27.73 4.45
N GLY A 20 2.04 -27.70 4.66
CA GLY A 20 1.45 -27.50 5.99
C GLY A 20 1.78 -28.63 6.98
N ALA A 21 1.71 -29.88 6.53
CA ALA A 21 2.09 -31.03 7.34
C ALA A 21 3.58 -31.00 7.76
N ASN A 22 4.45 -30.39 6.96
CA ASN A 22 5.86 -30.15 7.30
C ASN A 22 6.08 -28.89 8.15
N GLY A 23 5.03 -28.18 8.55
CA GLY A 23 5.07 -27.01 9.43
C GLY A 23 5.60 -25.73 8.76
N TYR A 24 5.59 -25.64 7.44
CA TYR A 24 5.93 -24.39 6.74
C TYR A 24 4.85 -23.35 6.91
N ASP A 25 5.25 -22.09 7.09
CA ASP A 25 4.34 -20.94 7.03
C ASP A 25 3.65 -20.89 5.68
N SER A 26 2.32 -20.95 5.68
CA SER A 26 1.53 -21.11 4.46
C SER A 26 1.66 -19.92 3.51
N VAL A 27 1.73 -18.70 4.03
CA VAL A 27 1.85 -17.48 3.20
C VAL A 27 3.20 -17.48 2.49
N THR A 28 4.26 -17.74 3.24
CA THR A 28 5.64 -17.78 2.71
C THR A 28 5.80 -18.90 1.68
N PHE A 29 5.30 -20.10 1.99
CA PHE A 29 5.38 -21.26 1.08
C PHE A 29 4.61 -20.99 -0.21
N ILE A 30 3.34 -20.59 -0.13
CA ILE A 30 2.50 -20.34 -1.31
C ILE A 30 3.12 -19.26 -2.19
N LYS A 31 3.63 -18.19 -1.58
CA LYS A 31 4.33 -17.13 -2.32
C LYS A 31 5.58 -17.68 -3.03
N ALA A 32 6.44 -18.40 -2.31
CA ALA A 32 7.67 -18.97 -2.86
C ALA A 32 7.37 -19.93 -4.01
N PHE A 33 6.36 -20.79 -3.87
CA PHE A 33 5.92 -21.68 -4.93
C PHE A 33 5.43 -20.90 -6.14
N MET A 34 4.39 -20.05 -5.97
CA MET A 34 3.69 -19.39 -7.07
C MET A 34 4.57 -18.40 -7.86
N THR A 35 5.62 -17.87 -7.23
CA THR A 35 6.56 -16.95 -7.89
C THR A 35 7.90 -17.59 -8.26
N GLY A 36 8.09 -18.88 -7.92
CA GLY A 36 9.35 -19.60 -8.09
C GLY A 36 9.45 -20.41 -9.38
N GLU A 37 10.60 -21.04 -9.56
CA GLU A 37 10.92 -21.82 -10.78
C GLU A 37 10.11 -23.12 -10.88
N VAL A 38 9.66 -23.70 -9.75
CA VAL A 38 8.82 -24.89 -9.75
C VAL A 38 7.48 -24.62 -10.42
N ALA A 39 6.76 -23.57 -10.01
CA ALA A 39 5.48 -23.19 -10.62
C ALA A 39 5.66 -22.82 -12.09
N LYS A 40 6.71 -22.06 -12.43
CA LYS A 40 7.05 -21.72 -13.81
C LYS A 40 7.34 -22.96 -14.67
N GLY A 41 8.00 -23.96 -14.10
CA GLY A 41 8.20 -25.26 -14.75
C GLY A 41 6.86 -25.98 -14.99
N LEU A 42 5.94 -25.96 -14.03
CA LEU A 42 4.61 -26.55 -14.17
C LEU A 42 3.69 -25.79 -15.14
N ASP A 43 3.91 -24.49 -15.33
CA ASP A 43 3.18 -23.67 -16.30
C ASP A 43 3.64 -23.93 -17.75
N SER A 44 4.83 -24.45 -17.94
CA SER A 44 5.37 -24.71 -19.28
C SER A 44 4.70 -25.90 -19.96
N LYS A 45 4.70 -25.92 -21.30
CA LYS A 45 4.07 -27.03 -22.07
C LYS A 45 4.73 -28.39 -21.84
N PHE A 46 6.04 -28.41 -21.65
CA PHE A 46 6.83 -29.63 -21.44
C PHE A 46 7.94 -29.35 -20.40
N ASN A 47 7.79 -29.93 -19.22
CA ASN A 47 8.81 -29.84 -18.18
C ASN A 47 8.79 -31.13 -17.35
N ARG A 48 10.00 -31.60 -16.95
CA ARG A 48 10.14 -32.78 -16.10
C ARG A 48 9.40 -32.69 -14.77
N MET A 49 9.23 -31.48 -14.23
CA MET A 49 8.49 -31.24 -12.98
C MET A 49 7.02 -31.66 -13.04
N GLN A 50 6.43 -31.71 -14.23
CA GLN A 50 5.04 -32.16 -14.42
C GLN A 50 4.83 -33.67 -14.13
N TRP A 51 5.93 -34.43 -14.03
CA TRP A 51 5.93 -35.86 -13.75
C TRP A 51 6.50 -36.17 -12.34
N ALA A 52 6.86 -35.12 -11.60
CA ALA A 52 7.41 -35.25 -10.25
C ALA A 52 6.30 -35.42 -9.21
N GLY A 53 6.58 -36.19 -8.16
CA GLY A 53 5.72 -36.27 -6.99
C GLY A 53 5.86 -35.07 -6.07
N GLU A 54 4.92 -34.93 -5.14
CA GLU A 54 4.79 -33.81 -4.23
C GLU A 54 6.06 -33.62 -3.35
N GLU A 55 6.64 -34.72 -2.90
CA GLU A 55 7.83 -34.71 -2.04
C GLU A 55 9.06 -34.13 -2.78
N TYR A 56 9.23 -34.52 -4.04
CA TYR A 56 10.30 -33.97 -4.88
C TYR A 56 10.10 -32.47 -5.12
N LEU A 57 8.88 -32.05 -5.47
CA LEU A 57 8.57 -30.65 -5.70
C LEU A 57 8.77 -29.82 -4.42
N LEU A 58 8.38 -30.36 -3.25
CA LEU A 58 8.59 -29.70 -1.96
C LEU A 58 10.08 -29.51 -1.66
N ALA A 59 10.90 -30.54 -1.89
CA ALA A 59 12.34 -30.45 -1.70
C ALA A 59 12.97 -29.41 -2.64
N GLU A 60 12.58 -29.41 -3.91
CA GLU A 60 13.07 -28.43 -4.90
C GLU A 60 12.72 -26.99 -4.50
N ILE A 61 11.52 -26.75 -3.92
CA ILE A 61 11.13 -25.42 -3.42
C ILE A 61 11.98 -25.05 -2.20
N ALA A 62 12.16 -25.98 -1.25
CA ALA A 62 12.91 -25.74 -0.02
C ALA A 62 14.41 -25.45 -0.30
N ASP A 63 14.98 -26.05 -1.32
CA ASP A 63 16.37 -25.82 -1.73
C ASP A 63 16.57 -24.45 -2.42
N ASN A 64 15.52 -23.92 -3.05
CA ASN A 64 15.60 -22.70 -3.85
C ASN A 64 14.94 -21.46 -3.20
N ALA A 65 14.31 -21.62 -2.03
CA ALA A 65 13.64 -20.52 -1.33
C ALA A 65 13.86 -20.60 0.18
N GLU A 66 14.00 -19.44 0.82
CA GLU A 66 14.01 -19.35 2.28
C GLU A 66 12.59 -19.56 2.82
N LEU A 67 12.26 -20.80 3.17
CA LEU A 67 10.99 -21.14 3.76
C LEU A 67 11.04 -21.02 5.29
N SER A 68 10.12 -20.27 5.88
CA SER A 68 9.97 -20.18 7.34
C SER A 68 9.11 -21.32 7.89
N LYS A 69 9.42 -21.78 9.11
CA LYS A 69 8.59 -22.70 9.91
C LYS A 69 8.07 -22.00 11.15
N GLY A 70 6.93 -22.46 11.66
CA GLY A 70 6.35 -21.93 12.91
C GLY A 70 5.59 -20.62 12.78
N GLY A 71 5.24 -20.19 11.56
CA GLY A 71 4.30 -19.09 11.29
C GLY A 71 2.85 -19.55 11.22
N THR A 72 2.05 -18.90 10.39
CA THR A 72 0.65 -19.27 10.17
C THR A 72 0.56 -20.48 9.23
N VAL A 73 0.08 -21.60 9.75
CA VAL A 73 -0.22 -22.80 8.96
C VAL A 73 -1.74 -22.87 8.76
N TYR A 74 -2.18 -22.83 7.52
CA TYR A 74 -3.60 -22.96 7.17
C TYR A 74 -4.06 -24.42 7.32
N ASP A 75 -5.38 -24.60 7.50
CA ASP A 75 -5.96 -25.93 7.53
C ASP A 75 -5.71 -26.68 6.22
N LYS A 76 -5.58 -28.00 6.31
CA LYS A 76 -5.21 -28.85 5.16
C LYS A 76 -6.19 -28.70 3.99
N GLU A 77 -7.49 -28.57 4.29
CA GLU A 77 -8.53 -28.38 3.28
C GLU A 77 -8.37 -27.03 2.53
N VAL A 78 -7.99 -25.98 3.26
CA VAL A 78 -7.68 -24.66 2.68
C VAL A 78 -6.48 -24.75 1.75
N LEU A 79 -5.41 -25.41 2.20
CA LEU A 79 -4.18 -25.61 1.43
C LEU A 79 -4.43 -26.43 0.17
N TYR A 80 -5.11 -27.58 0.30
CA TYR A 80 -5.43 -28.41 -0.85
C TYR A 80 -6.27 -27.65 -1.87
N TRP A 81 -7.35 -27.01 -1.44
CA TRP A 81 -8.22 -26.23 -2.31
C TRP A 81 -7.44 -25.09 -3.01
N ALA A 82 -6.62 -24.34 -2.28
CA ALA A 82 -5.84 -23.27 -2.85
C ALA A 82 -4.86 -23.78 -3.92
N GLY A 83 -4.13 -24.85 -3.63
CA GLY A 83 -3.20 -25.47 -4.57
C GLY A 83 -3.90 -25.97 -5.83
N TYR A 84 -5.00 -26.69 -5.65
CA TYR A 84 -5.84 -27.19 -6.74
C TYR A 84 -6.38 -26.04 -7.62
N LEU A 85 -6.98 -25.01 -6.98
CA LEU A 85 -7.61 -23.93 -7.72
C LEU A 85 -6.59 -23.06 -8.48
N TYR A 86 -5.40 -22.81 -7.93
CA TYR A 86 -4.36 -22.08 -8.65
C TYR A 86 -3.94 -22.81 -9.94
N ARG A 87 -3.75 -24.13 -9.90
CA ARG A 87 -3.36 -24.91 -11.07
C ARG A 87 -4.50 -25.02 -12.07
N PHE A 88 -5.73 -25.17 -11.56
CA PHE A 88 -6.92 -25.15 -12.39
C PHE A 88 -7.05 -23.80 -13.14
N TRP A 89 -6.84 -22.70 -12.43
CA TRP A 89 -6.86 -21.35 -13.00
C TRP A 89 -5.88 -21.20 -14.16
N HIS A 90 -4.63 -21.63 -13.96
CA HIS A 90 -3.63 -21.64 -15.02
C HIS A 90 -4.13 -22.36 -16.28
N PHE A 91 -4.66 -23.56 -16.12
CA PHE A 91 -5.14 -24.35 -17.28
C PHE A 91 -6.40 -23.78 -17.90
N ALA A 92 -7.28 -23.17 -17.14
CA ALA A 92 -8.51 -22.58 -17.64
C ALA A 92 -8.29 -21.27 -18.42
N THR A 93 -7.27 -20.49 -18.03
CA THR A 93 -7.07 -19.12 -18.56
C THR A 93 -5.78 -18.94 -19.34
N GLY A 94 -4.79 -19.81 -19.14
CA GLY A 94 -3.44 -19.66 -19.68
C GLY A 94 -2.59 -18.61 -18.96
N GLU A 95 -3.08 -18.04 -17.85
CA GLU A 95 -2.30 -17.09 -17.02
C GLU A 95 -1.17 -17.81 -16.27
N ASP A 96 -0.01 -17.18 -16.15
CA ASP A 96 1.11 -17.72 -15.38
C ASP A 96 0.82 -17.70 -13.86
N SER A 97 1.37 -18.69 -13.14
CA SER A 97 1.20 -18.81 -11.67
C SER A 97 1.53 -17.53 -10.92
N LYS A 98 2.58 -16.80 -11.33
CA LYS A 98 2.96 -15.52 -10.74
C LYS A 98 1.88 -14.44 -10.90
N ASP A 99 1.25 -14.37 -12.06
CA ASP A 99 0.20 -13.39 -12.34
C ASP A 99 -1.11 -13.75 -11.63
N ILE A 100 -1.42 -15.04 -11.51
CA ILE A 100 -2.53 -15.56 -10.71
C ILE A 100 -2.32 -15.22 -9.24
N TYR A 101 -1.12 -15.43 -8.69
CA TYR A 101 -0.80 -15.10 -7.29
C TYR A 101 -0.95 -13.59 -7.00
N ARG A 102 -0.57 -12.73 -7.95
CA ARG A 102 -0.79 -11.29 -7.81
C ARG A 102 -2.28 -10.93 -7.67
N GLN A 103 -3.15 -11.66 -8.37
CA GLN A 103 -4.59 -11.44 -8.31
C GLN A 103 -5.20 -12.00 -7.02
N ALA A 104 -4.80 -13.20 -6.63
CA ALA A 104 -5.29 -13.88 -5.44
C ALA A 104 -4.12 -14.39 -4.56
N PRO A 105 -3.51 -13.53 -3.73
CA PRO A 105 -2.49 -13.95 -2.77
C PRO A 105 -3.02 -14.98 -1.76
N ALA A 106 -2.11 -15.65 -1.05
CA ALA A 106 -2.43 -16.70 -0.08
C ALA A 106 -3.52 -16.29 0.93
N GLU A 107 -3.44 -15.07 1.44
CA GLU A 107 -4.41 -14.53 2.41
C GLU A 107 -5.80 -14.34 1.77
N THR A 108 -5.86 -13.98 0.50
CA THR A 108 -7.12 -13.86 -0.25
C THR A 108 -7.75 -15.24 -0.42
N MET A 109 -6.95 -16.25 -0.77
CA MET A 109 -7.42 -17.63 -0.88
C MET A 109 -7.98 -18.14 0.45
N SER A 110 -7.20 -18.04 1.51
CA SER A 110 -7.62 -18.51 2.85
C SER A 110 -8.90 -17.81 3.34
N ARG A 111 -8.98 -16.48 3.16
CA ARG A 111 -10.14 -15.68 3.62
C ARG A 111 -11.44 -16.05 2.89
N ASN A 112 -11.35 -16.42 1.62
CA ASN A 112 -12.52 -16.71 0.80
C ASN A 112 -12.84 -18.22 0.70
N TRP A 113 -11.98 -19.09 1.26
CA TRP A 113 -12.16 -20.53 1.18
C TRP A 113 -13.54 -20.97 1.64
N LEU A 114 -14.01 -20.50 2.78
CA LEU A 114 -15.29 -20.94 3.37
C LEU A 114 -16.49 -20.77 2.42
N ILE A 115 -16.44 -19.73 1.58
CA ILE A 115 -17.51 -19.42 0.62
C ILE A 115 -17.25 -20.11 -0.71
N PHE A 116 -16.02 -20.09 -1.20
CA PHE A 116 -15.70 -20.46 -2.57
C PHE A 116 -15.38 -21.94 -2.78
N HIS A 117 -15.02 -22.68 -1.71
CA HIS A 117 -14.68 -24.12 -1.87
C HIS A 117 -15.85 -24.99 -2.32
N THR A 118 -17.08 -24.53 -2.17
CA THR A 118 -18.29 -25.23 -2.61
C THR A 118 -18.73 -24.87 -4.04
N LEU A 119 -18.09 -23.85 -4.64
CA LEU A 119 -18.40 -23.40 -6.00
C LEU A 119 -17.64 -24.24 -7.04
N ALA A 120 -18.15 -24.24 -8.27
CA ALA A 120 -17.36 -24.72 -9.39
C ALA A 120 -16.09 -23.88 -9.53
N PRO A 121 -14.93 -24.50 -9.85
CA PRO A 121 -13.64 -23.77 -9.93
C PRO A 121 -13.68 -22.53 -10.82
N GLU A 122 -14.36 -22.58 -11.95
CA GLU A 122 -14.51 -21.47 -12.88
C GLU A 122 -15.22 -20.28 -12.22
N VAL A 123 -16.26 -20.53 -11.44
CA VAL A 123 -17.01 -19.48 -10.73
C VAL A 123 -16.14 -18.86 -9.64
N ALA A 124 -15.45 -19.69 -8.84
CA ALA A 124 -14.54 -19.21 -7.81
C ALA A 124 -13.42 -18.32 -8.39
N ILE A 125 -12.90 -18.67 -9.56
CA ILE A 125 -11.87 -17.89 -10.27
C ILE A 125 -12.43 -16.52 -10.71
N GLU A 126 -13.61 -16.47 -11.29
CA GLU A 126 -14.22 -15.20 -11.71
C GLU A 126 -14.51 -14.29 -10.51
N ASP A 127 -14.98 -14.84 -9.40
CA ASP A 127 -15.22 -14.08 -8.16
C ASP A 127 -13.90 -13.54 -7.58
N LEU A 128 -12.82 -14.34 -7.58
CA LEU A 128 -11.49 -13.89 -7.16
C LEU A 128 -10.94 -12.78 -8.06
N LYS A 129 -11.14 -12.86 -9.37
CA LYS A 129 -10.79 -11.80 -10.31
C LYS A 129 -11.57 -10.53 -10.06
N GLU A 130 -12.85 -10.64 -9.72
CA GLU A 130 -13.68 -9.49 -9.39
C GLU A 130 -13.21 -8.81 -8.10
N ILE A 131 -12.90 -9.57 -7.04
CA ILE A 131 -12.31 -9.05 -5.81
C ILE A 131 -11.00 -8.27 -6.11
N TYR A 132 -10.15 -8.80 -6.98
CA TYR A 132 -8.92 -8.13 -7.39
C TYR A 132 -9.18 -6.82 -8.14
N ARG A 133 -10.15 -6.81 -9.08
CA ARG A 133 -10.55 -5.60 -9.82
C ARG A 133 -11.03 -4.50 -8.87
N GLN A 134 -11.96 -4.83 -7.99
CA GLN A 134 -12.53 -3.88 -7.01
C GLN A 134 -11.48 -3.31 -6.07
N ARG A 135 -10.54 -4.15 -5.59
CA ARG A 135 -9.42 -3.69 -4.76
C ARG A 135 -8.53 -2.71 -5.51
N ASN A 136 -8.16 -3.02 -6.74
CA ASN A 136 -7.31 -2.15 -7.56
C ASN A 136 -7.99 -0.82 -7.92
N GLU A 137 -9.29 -0.82 -8.17
CA GLU A 137 -10.06 0.40 -8.43
C GLU A 137 -10.14 1.28 -7.17
N SER A 138 -10.39 0.68 -6.02
CA SER A 138 -10.37 1.36 -4.73
C SER A 138 -9.00 1.97 -4.42
N ASP A 139 -7.91 1.21 -4.60
CA ASP A 139 -6.54 1.69 -4.39
C ASP A 139 -6.18 2.85 -5.34
N LYS A 140 -6.60 2.78 -6.61
CA LYS A 140 -6.42 3.87 -7.58
C LYS A 140 -7.21 5.11 -7.18
N ALA A 141 -8.46 4.96 -6.78
CA ALA A 141 -9.31 6.06 -6.33
C ALA A 141 -8.72 6.74 -5.08
N GLN A 142 -8.25 5.96 -4.10
CA GLN A 142 -7.61 6.46 -2.89
C GLN A 142 -6.31 7.22 -3.18
N LYS A 143 -5.46 6.68 -4.07
CA LYS A 143 -4.23 7.35 -4.50
C LYS A 143 -4.53 8.66 -5.26
N ALA A 144 -5.55 8.66 -6.12
CA ALA A 144 -5.97 9.86 -6.83
C ALA A 144 -6.51 10.94 -5.87
N ALA A 145 -7.37 10.57 -4.92
CA ALA A 145 -7.90 11.47 -3.89
C ALA A 145 -6.79 12.07 -3.01
N SER A 146 -5.84 11.24 -2.55
CA SER A 146 -4.67 11.69 -1.79
C SER A 146 -3.79 12.67 -2.58
N LYS A 147 -3.61 12.44 -3.89
CA LYS A 147 -2.83 13.32 -4.77
C LYS A 147 -3.51 14.68 -4.95
N VAL A 148 -4.84 14.71 -5.10
CA VAL A 148 -5.63 15.94 -5.21
C VAL A 148 -5.59 16.73 -3.91
N ASP A 149 -5.77 16.07 -2.76
CA ASP A 149 -5.71 16.73 -1.44
C ASP A 149 -4.33 17.34 -1.19
N LYS A 150 -3.25 16.61 -1.52
CA LYS A 150 -1.88 17.10 -1.41
C LYS A 150 -1.63 18.32 -2.31
N ALA A 151 -2.08 18.28 -3.56
CA ALA A 151 -1.94 19.42 -4.48
C ALA A 151 -2.67 20.66 -3.98
N LYS A 152 -3.88 20.47 -3.42
CA LYS A 152 -4.65 21.54 -2.80
C LYS A 152 -3.94 22.13 -1.59
N LYS A 153 -3.39 21.30 -0.68
CA LYS A 153 -2.61 21.76 0.49
C LYS A 153 -1.39 22.60 0.10
N ILE A 154 -0.66 22.17 -0.94
CA ILE A 154 0.49 22.93 -1.44
C ILE A 154 0.01 24.29 -1.98
N LYS A 155 -1.03 24.33 -2.81
CA LYS A 155 -1.56 25.57 -3.36
C LYS A 155 -2.05 26.54 -2.28
N ASP A 156 -2.79 26.03 -1.29
CA ASP A 156 -3.28 26.83 -0.16
C ASP A 156 -2.09 27.42 0.66
N ALA A 157 -1.01 26.66 0.80
CA ALA A 157 0.22 27.09 1.45
C ALA A 157 0.96 28.18 0.63
N GLU A 158 1.06 28.03 -0.69
CA GLU A 158 1.63 29.03 -1.60
C GLU A 158 0.84 30.33 -1.54
N ASP A 159 -0.49 30.28 -1.56
CA ASP A 159 -1.36 31.45 -1.43
C ASP A 159 -1.14 32.20 -0.11
N ILE A 160 -0.88 31.49 0.99
CA ILE A 160 -0.58 32.11 2.28
C ILE A 160 0.79 32.77 2.26
N VAL A 161 1.81 32.08 1.72
CA VAL A 161 3.14 32.65 1.55
C VAL A 161 3.08 33.95 0.77
N GLN A 162 2.36 33.96 -0.37
CA GLN A 162 2.20 35.16 -1.19
C GLN A 162 1.55 36.31 -0.42
N LYS A 163 0.48 36.04 0.34
CA LYS A 163 -0.17 37.06 1.18
C LYS A 163 0.76 37.61 2.27
N ILE A 164 1.60 36.79 2.87
CA ILE A 164 2.60 37.26 3.83
C ILE A 164 3.64 38.12 3.11
N ASP A 165 4.15 37.70 1.96
CA ASP A 165 5.14 38.47 1.19
C ASP A 165 4.57 39.83 0.75
N ASP A 166 3.33 39.92 0.29
CA ASP A 166 2.65 41.15 -0.05
C ASP A 166 2.52 42.11 1.15
N LEU A 167 2.14 41.58 2.32
CA LEU A 167 2.09 42.37 3.55
C LEU A 167 3.48 42.88 4.00
N LEU A 168 4.51 42.08 3.81
CA LEU A 168 5.88 42.44 4.18
C LEU A 168 6.47 43.49 3.22
N ALA A 169 5.96 43.59 1.99
CA ALA A 169 6.39 44.57 0.99
C ALA A 169 5.78 45.97 1.25
N ASP A 170 4.58 46.04 1.79
CA ASP A 170 3.84 47.29 2.05
C ASP A 170 3.63 47.54 3.56
N SER A 171 4.35 48.50 4.11
CA SER A 171 4.25 48.85 5.54
C SER A 171 2.89 49.39 5.96
N ASN A 172 2.13 50.00 5.07
CA ASN A 172 0.81 50.49 5.37
C ASN A 172 -0.21 49.35 5.38
N LEU A 173 -0.16 48.51 4.38
CA LEU A 173 -0.96 47.27 4.30
C LEU A 173 -0.68 46.35 5.51
N PHE A 174 0.59 46.23 5.91
CA PHE A 174 1.00 45.45 7.07
C PHE A 174 0.32 45.92 8.36
N ARG A 175 0.29 47.26 8.63
CA ARG A 175 -0.32 47.80 9.85
C ARG A 175 -1.81 47.52 9.94
N HIS A 176 -2.48 47.41 8.82
CA HIS A 176 -3.94 47.24 8.80
C HIS A 176 -4.37 45.75 8.71
N GLN A 177 -3.57 44.89 8.11
CA GLN A 177 -4.01 43.53 7.80
C GLN A 177 -3.21 42.40 8.47
N ALA A 178 -2.06 42.68 9.10
CA ALA A 178 -1.21 41.64 9.72
C ALA A 178 -1.93 40.82 10.80
N ASP A 179 -2.72 41.48 11.64
CA ASP A 179 -3.49 40.79 12.70
C ASP A 179 -4.58 39.88 12.11
N PHE A 180 -5.25 40.34 11.10
CA PHE A 180 -6.30 39.54 10.40
C PHE A 180 -5.69 38.32 9.70
N LEU A 181 -4.58 38.50 9.00
CA LEU A 181 -3.90 37.38 8.33
C LEU A 181 -3.39 36.37 9.35
N TYR A 182 -2.78 36.80 10.44
CA TYR A 182 -2.31 35.92 11.50
C TYR A 182 -3.48 35.13 12.12
N ASP A 183 -4.61 35.77 12.43
CA ASP A 183 -5.81 35.11 12.97
C ASP A 183 -6.34 34.05 11.98
N LYS A 184 -6.32 34.34 10.69
CA LYS A 184 -6.74 33.38 9.64
C LYS A 184 -5.81 32.17 9.57
N ILE A 185 -4.50 32.37 9.61
CA ILE A 185 -3.52 31.30 9.58
C ILE A 185 -3.63 30.44 10.87
N SER A 186 -3.79 31.08 12.04
CA SER A 186 -3.84 30.40 13.32
C SER A 186 -5.07 29.53 13.54
N ARG A 187 -6.14 29.74 12.79
CA ARG A 187 -7.36 28.88 12.83
C ARG A 187 -7.23 27.63 11.98
N ASN A 188 -6.26 27.56 11.10
CA ASN A 188 -6.04 26.39 10.27
C ASN A 188 -5.10 25.41 10.98
N MET A 189 -5.62 24.20 11.28
CA MET A 189 -4.89 23.14 11.99
C MET A 189 -3.62 22.70 11.26
N ASP A 190 -3.58 22.77 9.93
CA ASP A 190 -2.42 22.39 9.13
C ASP A 190 -1.22 23.31 9.37
N TYR A 191 -1.46 24.54 9.84
CA TYR A 191 -0.39 25.52 10.13
C TYR A 191 -0.05 25.67 11.61
N ALA A 192 -0.72 24.92 12.49
CA ALA A 192 -0.48 24.96 13.94
C ALA A 192 1.00 24.76 14.34
N PRO A 193 1.77 23.82 13.72
CA PRO A 193 3.19 23.65 14.02
C PRO A 193 4.02 24.90 13.70
N PHE A 194 3.73 25.58 12.59
CA PHE A 194 4.44 26.80 12.16
C PHE A 194 4.14 27.98 13.09
N ILE A 195 2.89 28.10 13.54
CA ILE A 195 2.47 29.07 14.55
C ILE A 195 3.18 28.82 15.88
N ALA A 196 3.25 27.57 16.33
CA ALA A 196 3.94 27.21 17.56
C ALA A 196 5.41 27.59 17.52
N THR A 197 6.10 27.32 16.40
CA THR A 197 7.51 27.69 16.20
C THR A 197 7.70 29.22 16.25
N ALA A 198 6.84 29.96 15.56
CA ALA A 198 6.91 31.43 15.56
C ALA A 198 6.61 32.02 16.95
N LYS A 199 5.66 31.46 17.70
CA LYS A 199 5.37 31.85 19.08
C LYS A 199 6.59 31.63 19.99
N ALA A 200 7.24 30.47 19.92
CA ALA A 200 8.40 30.15 20.73
C ALA A 200 9.58 31.12 20.45
N ALA A 201 9.86 31.35 19.17
CA ALA A 201 11.00 32.21 18.79
C ALA A 201 10.76 33.71 19.00
N SER A 202 9.50 34.16 18.88
CA SER A 202 9.13 35.56 19.09
C SER A 202 8.94 35.91 20.56
N ARG A 203 9.25 34.98 21.50
CA ARG A 203 8.94 35.11 22.93
C ARG A 203 7.48 35.48 23.22
N MET A 204 6.56 35.07 22.33
CA MET A 204 5.12 35.13 22.51
C MET A 204 4.71 34.02 23.52
N GLY A 205 5.39 33.99 24.67
CA GLY A 205 5.08 33.10 25.77
C GLY A 205 4.38 33.85 26.86
N GLY A 206 3.43 33.22 27.52
CA GLY A 206 2.63 33.86 28.58
C GLY A 206 1.41 34.62 28.01
N ASN A 207 1.13 35.80 28.51
CA ASN A 207 -0.11 36.55 28.24
C ASN A 207 -0.04 37.49 27.02
N ILE A 208 1.02 37.45 26.19
CA ILE A 208 1.18 38.36 25.05
C ILE A 208 0.62 37.71 23.79
N SER A 209 -0.45 38.24 23.25
CA SER A 209 -1.02 37.83 21.95
C SER A 209 -0.31 38.52 20.78
N PHE A 210 -0.42 37.95 19.57
CA PHE A 210 0.15 38.55 18.35
C PHE A 210 -0.31 40.02 18.17
N LYS A 211 -1.57 40.33 18.46
CA LYS A 211 -2.15 41.67 18.37
C LYS A 211 -1.44 42.71 19.25
N GLN A 212 -0.89 42.28 20.37
CA GLN A 212 -0.21 43.14 21.33
C GLN A 212 1.28 43.37 21.04
N LEU A 213 1.84 42.63 20.06
CA LEU A 213 3.22 42.79 19.69
C LEU A 213 3.46 44.13 18.99
N PRO A 214 4.62 44.77 19.23
CA PRO A 214 5.11 45.91 18.46
C PRO A 214 5.31 45.53 16.96
N TYR A 215 5.39 46.53 16.10
CA TYR A 215 5.51 46.37 14.65
C TYR A 215 6.59 45.39 14.22
N GLN A 216 7.83 45.59 14.70
CA GLN A 216 8.95 44.75 14.27
C GLN A 216 8.85 43.29 14.74
N PRO A 217 8.48 42.98 16.01
CA PRO A 217 8.17 41.62 16.43
C PRO A 217 7.05 40.95 15.64
N LYS A 218 5.97 41.65 15.30
CA LYS A 218 4.92 41.12 14.42
C LYS A 218 5.48 40.74 13.06
N ARG A 219 6.30 41.61 12.47
CA ARG A 219 6.94 41.38 11.18
C ARG A 219 7.82 40.14 11.21
N ASN A 220 8.66 40.03 12.24
CA ASN A 220 9.56 38.86 12.42
C ASN A 220 8.75 37.55 12.59
N ALA A 221 7.66 37.56 13.33
CA ALA A 221 6.80 36.40 13.50
C ALA A 221 6.20 35.92 12.15
N LEU A 222 5.70 36.82 11.33
CA LEU A 222 5.18 36.47 10.01
C LEU A 222 6.25 35.97 9.04
N ILE A 223 7.47 36.53 9.10
CA ILE A 223 8.61 36.03 8.35
C ILE A 223 8.92 34.59 8.72
N MET A 224 8.94 34.26 10.01
CA MET A 224 9.22 32.89 10.47
C MET A 224 8.13 31.91 10.04
N ILE A 225 6.85 32.30 10.11
CA ILE A 225 5.72 31.47 9.63
C ILE A 225 5.86 31.23 8.14
N ARG A 226 6.14 32.27 7.36
CA ARG A 226 6.35 32.19 5.90
C ARG A 226 7.48 31.22 5.55
N ASP A 227 8.63 31.35 6.21
CA ASP A 227 9.81 30.54 5.91
C ASP A 227 9.59 29.07 6.30
N ALA A 228 8.86 28.82 7.39
CA ALA A 228 8.47 27.47 7.78
C ALA A 228 7.47 26.85 6.78
N ILE A 229 6.53 27.63 6.26
CA ILE A 229 5.59 27.17 5.22
C ILE A 229 6.34 26.90 3.90
N LYS A 230 7.29 27.76 3.50
CA LYS A 230 8.14 27.52 2.33
C LYS A 230 8.93 26.22 2.45
N ALA A 231 9.51 25.95 3.62
CA ALA A 231 10.22 24.69 3.89
C ALA A 231 9.29 23.46 3.80
N PHE A 232 8.07 23.57 4.32
CA PHE A 232 7.05 22.54 4.20
C PHE A 232 6.68 22.26 2.73
N ILE A 233 6.46 23.28 1.92
CA ILE A 233 6.14 23.14 0.49
C ILE A 233 7.27 22.37 -0.22
N VAL A 234 8.53 22.75 0.01
CA VAL A 234 9.70 22.09 -0.59
C VAL A 234 9.75 20.60 -0.18
N ALA A 235 9.56 20.31 1.11
CA ALA A 235 9.56 18.95 1.62
C ALA A 235 8.40 18.10 1.03
N GLU A 236 7.22 18.68 0.85
CA GLU A 236 6.09 17.98 0.25
C GLU A 236 6.28 17.73 -1.26
N ILE A 237 6.95 18.63 -1.97
CA ILE A 237 7.30 18.43 -3.38
C ILE A 237 8.35 17.33 -3.52
N ALA A 238 9.41 17.35 -2.70
CA ALA A 238 10.49 16.34 -2.74
C ALA A 238 10.02 14.90 -2.48
N LYS A 239 8.95 14.71 -1.68
CA LYS A 239 8.31 13.39 -1.50
C LYS A 239 7.66 12.82 -2.77
N LYS A 240 7.68 13.53 -3.91
CA LYS A 240 7.17 13.05 -5.21
C LYS A 240 8.20 12.29 -6.02
N GLU A 241 9.49 12.39 -5.68
CA GLU A 241 10.59 11.84 -6.49
C GLU A 241 11.09 10.49 -5.98
N ASN A 242 10.53 9.99 -4.85
CA ASN A 242 10.80 8.66 -4.29
C ASN A 242 9.51 7.82 -4.26
#